data_68043b07864cd5892f0e97b3ac68d7fa
#
_entry.id   68043b07864cd5892f0e97b3ac68d7fa
#
_cell.length_a   1.000
_cell.length_b   1.000
_cell.length_c   1.000
_cell.angle_alpha   90.00
_cell.angle_beta   90.00
_cell.angle_gamma   90.00
#
_symmetry.space_group_name_H-M   'P 1'
#
loop_
_entity.id
_entity.type
_entity.pdbx_description
1 polymer ?
#
loop_
_entity_poly.entity_id
_entity_poly.type
_entity_poly.pdbx_seq_one_letter_code
_entity_poly.pdbx_strand_id
1 'polypeptide(L)'
;MKNLEIDIETFSSVNPAKAGVYRYAESPDFEVLLFGYSVDGGEVKVVDLANGEKIPEEVMSALEDEAVTKWAFNAQFERICISRMLGYEAGTYLVPASWKCSMVWSAYMGLLHFISYRSSNFGILRIYH
;
A
#
# COMPACT_ATOMS: atom_id res chain seq x y z
N MET A 1 8.86 -3.24 15.83
CA MET A 1 7.98 -2.18 15.29
C MET A 1 6.54 -2.46 15.70
N LYS A 2 5.78 -1.42 15.95
CA LYS A 2 4.36 -1.51 16.32
C LYS A 2 3.46 -1.06 15.19
N ASN A 3 3.88 -0.06 14.44
CA ASN A 3 3.10 0.56 13.37
C ASN A 3 3.93 0.68 12.11
N LEU A 4 3.32 0.35 10.99
CA LEU A 4 3.92 0.48 9.67
C LEU A 4 2.95 1.29 8.80
N GLU A 5 3.34 2.50 8.42
CA GLU A 5 2.60 3.30 7.44
C GLU A 5 3.05 2.93 6.05
N ILE A 6 2.10 2.77 5.14
CA ILE A 6 2.36 2.28 3.79
C ILE A 6 1.68 3.18 2.78
N ASP A 7 2.40 3.43 1.68
CA ASP A 7 1.91 4.19 0.54
C ASP A 7 2.51 3.60 -0.72
N ILE A 8 1.70 2.98 -1.58
CA ILE A 8 2.19 2.31 -2.78
C ILE A 8 1.71 3.03 -4.04
N GLU A 9 2.50 2.89 -5.10
CA GLU A 9 2.11 3.26 -6.45
C GLU A 9 2.16 2.01 -7.32
N THR A 10 1.11 1.82 -8.12
CA THR A 10 0.90 0.57 -8.86
C THR A 10 0.54 0.84 -10.31
N PHE A 11 0.66 -0.21 -11.13
CA PHE A 11 0.18 -0.22 -12.51
C PHE A 11 -0.66 -1.48 -12.75
N SER A 12 -1.71 -1.31 -13.53
CA SER A 12 -2.50 -2.40 -14.10
C SER A 12 -3.30 -1.81 -15.27
N SER A 13 -3.48 -2.59 -16.34
CA SER A 13 -4.31 -2.18 -17.47
C SER A 13 -5.80 -2.18 -17.15
N VAL A 14 -6.19 -2.79 -16.03
CA VAL A 14 -7.59 -2.83 -15.58
C VAL A 14 -7.94 -1.51 -14.91
N ASN A 15 -9.11 -0.96 -15.22
CA ASN A 15 -9.60 0.26 -14.57
C ASN A 15 -10.23 -0.09 -13.22
N PRO A 16 -9.62 0.32 -12.08
CA PRO A 16 -10.12 -0.04 -10.76
C PRO A 16 -11.47 0.60 -10.43
N ALA A 17 -11.78 1.75 -11.03
CA ALA A 17 -13.05 2.42 -10.80
C ALA A 17 -14.24 1.63 -11.39
N LYS A 18 -13.99 0.89 -12.47
CA LYS A 18 -15.04 0.10 -13.14
C LYS A 18 -15.06 -1.35 -12.68
N ALA A 19 -13.89 -1.96 -12.53
CA ALA A 19 -13.76 -3.39 -12.27
C ALA A 19 -13.52 -3.73 -10.80
N GLY A 20 -13.10 -2.76 -9.96
CA GLY A 20 -12.77 -2.96 -8.57
C GLY A 20 -11.32 -3.39 -8.36
N VAL A 21 -10.87 -3.31 -7.10
CA VAL A 21 -9.45 -3.56 -6.75
C VAL A 21 -9.06 -5.02 -6.98
N TYR A 22 -9.96 -5.97 -6.80
CA TYR A 22 -9.63 -7.39 -6.95
C TYR A 22 -9.22 -7.70 -8.39
N ARG A 23 -10.00 -7.28 -9.36
CA ARG A 23 -9.67 -7.46 -10.78
C ARG A 23 -8.45 -6.66 -11.19
N TYR A 24 -8.31 -5.47 -10.64
CA TYR A 24 -7.14 -4.62 -10.86
C TYR A 24 -5.86 -5.34 -10.47
N ALA A 25 -5.82 -5.91 -9.27
CA ALA A 25 -4.65 -6.60 -8.73
C ALA A 25 -4.42 -7.98 -9.36
N GLU A 26 -5.47 -8.61 -9.88
CA GLU A 26 -5.37 -9.93 -10.54
C GLU A 26 -4.90 -9.86 -11.99
N SER A 27 -4.85 -8.68 -12.57
CA SER A 27 -4.38 -8.53 -13.95
C SER A 27 -2.97 -9.08 -14.12
N PRO A 28 -2.67 -9.79 -15.23
CA PRO A 28 -1.34 -10.31 -15.49
C PRO A 28 -0.25 -9.23 -15.53
N ASP A 29 -0.62 -7.99 -15.86
CA ASP A 29 0.32 -6.87 -15.93
C ASP A 29 0.35 -6.02 -14.66
N PHE A 30 -0.32 -6.47 -13.60
CA PHE A 30 -0.29 -5.76 -12.32
C PHE A 30 1.13 -5.72 -11.77
N GLU A 31 1.53 -4.54 -11.30
CA GLU A 31 2.86 -4.32 -10.74
C GLU A 31 2.80 -3.25 -9.65
N VAL A 32 3.51 -3.47 -8.55
CA VAL A 32 3.78 -2.43 -7.57
C VAL A 32 5.08 -1.73 -7.99
N LEU A 33 4.99 -0.46 -8.30
CA LEU A 33 6.11 0.32 -8.84
C LEU A 33 6.95 0.93 -7.73
N LEU A 34 6.29 1.54 -6.74
CA LEU A 34 6.95 2.18 -5.60
C LEU A 34 6.28 1.71 -4.31
N PHE A 35 7.11 1.47 -3.31
CA PHE A 35 6.65 1.11 -1.97
C PHE A 35 7.21 2.13 -0.98
N GLY A 36 6.37 3.05 -0.52
CA GLY A 36 6.72 4.01 0.50
C GLY A 36 6.29 3.53 1.87
N TYR A 37 7.14 3.71 2.86
CA TYR A 37 6.81 3.28 4.21
C TYR A 37 7.48 4.13 5.28
N SER A 38 6.90 4.08 6.48
CA SER A 38 7.45 4.69 7.68
C SER A 38 7.20 3.74 8.84
N VAL A 39 8.23 3.52 9.65
CA VAL A 39 8.16 2.63 10.82
C VAL A 39 7.98 3.48 12.08
N ASP A 40 6.92 3.21 12.83
CA ASP A 40 6.62 3.86 14.11
C ASP A 40 6.70 5.39 14.07
N GLY A 41 6.21 5.97 12.98
CA GLY A 41 6.20 7.43 12.80
C GLY A 41 7.55 8.03 12.45
N GLY A 42 8.52 7.21 12.11
CA GLY A 42 9.86 7.66 11.73
C GLY A 42 9.94 8.24 10.32
N GLU A 43 11.17 8.28 9.82
CA GLU A 43 11.47 8.79 8.48
C GLU A 43 10.74 8.00 7.39
N VAL A 44 10.22 8.70 6.41
CA VAL A 44 9.62 8.09 5.22
C VAL A 44 10.71 7.58 4.29
N LYS A 45 10.61 6.33 3.90
CA LYS A 45 11.51 5.69 2.93
C LYS A 45 10.71 5.22 1.74
N VAL A 46 11.32 5.26 0.56
CA VAL A 46 10.69 4.81 -0.68
C VAL A 46 11.59 3.77 -1.33
N VAL A 47 10.99 2.64 -1.67
CA VAL A 47 11.67 1.56 -2.40
C VAL A 47 11.18 1.58 -3.83
N ASP A 48 12.10 1.73 -4.78
CA ASP A 48 11.81 1.78 -6.21
C ASP A 48 11.85 0.35 -6.79
N LEU A 49 10.73 -0.35 -6.65
CA LEU A 49 10.62 -1.74 -7.10
C LEU A 49 10.75 -1.86 -8.61
N ALA A 50 10.28 -0.86 -9.35
CA ALA A 50 10.38 -0.86 -10.82
C ALA A 50 11.82 -0.85 -11.30
N ASN A 51 12.74 -0.29 -10.52
CA ASN A 51 14.18 -0.25 -10.83
C ASN A 51 14.99 -1.31 -10.09
N GLY A 52 14.34 -2.31 -9.50
CA GLY A 52 15.00 -3.45 -8.90
C GLY A 52 15.40 -3.30 -7.44
N GLU A 53 15.04 -2.21 -6.80
CA GLU A 53 15.23 -2.09 -5.35
C GLU A 53 14.35 -3.07 -4.61
N LYS A 54 14.77 -3.46 -3.42
CA LYS A 54 14.05 -4.47 -2.62
C LYS A 54 13.58 -3.89 -1.29
N ILE A 55 12.40 -4.31 -0.88
CA ILE A 55 11.87 -3.98 0.44
C ILE A 55 12.70 -4.75 1.49
N PRO A 56 13.15 -4.07 2.57
CA PRO A 56 13.86 -4.77 3.66
C PRO A 56 13.07 -5.95 4.21
N GLU A 57 13.76 -7.01 4.59
CA GLU A 57 13.10 -8.23 5.10
C GLU A 57 12.24 -7.97 6.34
N GLU A 58 12.69 -7.10 7.24
CA GLU A 58 11.92 -6.78 8.44
C GLU A 58 10.58 -6.12 8.11
N VAL A 59 10.55 -5.33 7.03
CA VAL A 59 9.31 -4.71 6.55
C VAL A 59 8.43 -5.75 5.87
N MET A 60 9.01 -6.62 5.06
CA MET A 60 8.28 -7.72 4.43
C MET A 60 7.63 -8.62 5.47
N SER A 61 8.36 -8.97 6.52
CA SER A 61 7.81 -9.78 7.62
C SER A 61 6.68 -9.05 8.35
N ALA A 62 6.82 -7.76 8.54
CA ALA A 62 5.81 -6.94 9.21
C ALA A 62 4.49 -6.89 8.45
N LEU A 63 4.53 -6.97 7.12
CA LEU A 63 3.31 -7.00 6.30
C LEU A 63 2.41 -8.18 6.64
N GLU A 64 2.99 -9.30 6.99
CA GLU A 64 2.27 -10.53 7.33
C GLU A 64 2.06 -10.72 8.84
N ASP A 65 2.66 -9.86 9.67
CA ASP A 65 2.59 -9.96 11.13
C ASP A 65 1.37 -9.20 11.64
N GLU A 66 0.40 -9.92 12.19
CA GLU A 66 -0.82 -9.32 12.73
C GLU A 66 -0.57 -8.48 13.99
N ALA A 67 0.58 -8.65 14.65
CA ALA A 67 0.95 -7.81 15.79
C ALA A 67 1.42 -6.41 15.37
N VAL A 68 1.74 -6.22 14.09
CA VAL A 68 2.10 -4.92 13.53
C VAL A 68 0.86 -4.33 12.88
N THR A 69 0.47 -3.13 13.31
CA THR A 69 -0.62 -2.40 12.67
C THR A 69 -0.12 -1.75 11.38
N LYS A 70 -0.77 -2.06 10.27
CA LYS A 70 -0.48 -1.45 8.97
C LYS A 70 -1.50 -0.33 8.72
N TRP A 71 -0.98 0.86 8.45
CA TRP A 71 -1.78 2.05 8.15
C TRP A 71 -1.59 2.40 6.69
N ALA A 72 -2.69 2.55 5.96
CA ALA A 72 -2.67 2.96 4.57
C ALA A 72 -3.82 3.90 4.29
N PHE A 73 -3.66 4.81 3.33
CA PHE A 73 -4.68 5.81 3.01
C PHE A 73 -5.99 5.14 2.57
N ASN A 74 -5.90 4.11 1.75
CA ASN A 74 -7.01 3.23 1.41
C ASN A 74 -6.57 1.80 1.72
N ALA A 75 -6.78 1.37 2.96
CA ALA A 75 -6.21 0.13 3.47
C ALA A 75 -6.64 -1.11 2.68
N GLN A 76 -7.88 -1.15 2.19
CA GLN A 76 -8.33 -2.28 1.37
C GLN A 76 -7.53 -2.37 0.07
N PHE A 77 -7.33 -1.25 -0.61
CA PHE A 77 -6.57 -1.22 -1.85
C PHE A 77 -5.13 -1.70 -1.62
N GLU A 78 -4.44 -1.11 -0.65
CA GLU A 78 -3.06 -1.49 -0.36
C GLU A 78 -2.95 -2.95 0.07
N ARG A 79 -3.86 -3.42 0.92
CA ARG A 79 -3.85 -4.80 1.40
C ARG A 79 -4.00 -5.80 0.26
N ILE A 80 -4.93 -5.58 -0.65
CA ILE A 80 -5.17 -6.46 -1.79
C ILE A 80 -3.97 -6.44 -2.74
N CYS A 81 -3.47 -5.25 -3.07
CA CYS A 81 -2.32 -5.10 -3.97
C CYS A 81 -1.05 -5.72 -3.38
N ILE A 82 -0.82 -5.54 -2.10
CA ILE A 82 0.35 -6.10 -1.42
C ILE A 82 0.23 -7.62 -1.31
N SER A 83 -0.96 -8.16 -1.10
CA SER A 83 -1.17 -9.62 -1.13
C SER A 83 -0.73 -10.20 -2.47
N ARG A 84 -1.09 -9.53 -3.56
CA ARG A 84 -0.66 -9.94 -4.90
C ARG A 84 0.86 -9.84 -5.07
N MET A 85 1.46 -8.75 -4.57
CA MET A 85 2.91 -8.56 -4.61
C MET A 85 3.66 -9.67 -3.87
N LEU A 86 3.11 -10.13 -2.73
CA LEU A 86 3.70 -11.20 -1.93
C LEU A 86 3.55 -12.59 -2.58
N GLY A 87 2.81 -12.69 -3.67
CA GLY A 87 2.64 -13.94 -4.40
C GLY A 87 1.48 -14.80 -3.90
N TYR A 88 0.56 -14.23 -3.16
CA TYR A 88 -0.65 -14.97 -2.72
C TYR A 88 -1.48 -15.35 -3.94
N GLU A 89 -2.08 -16.52 -3.87
CA GLU A 89 -3.01 -16.99 -4.92
C GLU A 89 -4.23 -16.08 -5.01
N ALA A 90 -4.81 -16.00 -6.21
CA ALA A 90 -6.05 -15.26 -6.41
C ALA A 90 -7.14 -15.77 -5.45
N GLY A 91 -7.81 -14.86 -4.76
CA GLY A 91 -8.80 -15.18 -3.75
C GLY A 91 -8.24 -15.33 -2.33
N THR A 92 -6.91 -15.24 -2.17
CA THR A 92 -6.24 -15.29 -0.86
C THR A 92 -5.58 -13.95 -0.60
N TYR A 93 -5.85 -13.37 0.56
CA TYR A 93 -5.39 -12.02 0.90
C TYR A 93 -4.88 -11.96 2.33
N LEU A 94 -4.01 -10.99 2.60
CA LEU A 94 -3.58 -10.67 3.96
C LEU A 94 -4.80 -10.42 4.86
N VAL A 95 -4.72 -10.90 6.10
CA VAL A 95 -5.81 -10.76 7.07
C VAL A 95 -6.05 -9.27 7.37
N PRO A 96 -7.30 -8.79 7.27
CA PRO A 96 -7.58 -7.37 7.40
C PRO A 96 -7.51 -6.82 8.83
N ALA A 97 -7.49 -7.68 9.84
CA ALA A 97 -7.62 -7.25 11.24
C ALA A 97 -6.56 -6.23 11.69
N SER A 98 -5.32 -6.34 11.20
CA SER A 98 -4.23 -5.44 11.55
C SER A 98 -4.06 -4.27 10.59
N TRP A 99 -4.95 -4.14 9.62
CA TRP A 99 -4.90 -3.05 8.63
C TRP A 99 -5.88 -1.95 9.00
N LYS A 100 -5.40 -0.72 9.01
CA LYS A 100 -6.19 0.47 9.36
C LYS A 100 -6.14 1.49 8.24
N CYS A 101 -7.28 2.13 7.98
CA CYS A 101 -7.40 3.12 6.93
C CYS A 101 -6.99 4.49 7.48
N SER A 102 -5.85 5.00 7.06
CA SER A 102 -5.37 6.31 7.48
C SER A 102 -6.17 7.45 6.87
N MET A 103 -6.94 7.19 5.81
CA MET A 103 -7.85 8.18 5.23
C MET A 103 -8.85 8.70 6.25
N VAL A 104 -9.52 7.80 6.98
CA VAL A 104 -10.49 8.18 8.00
C VAL A 104 -9.78 8.90 9.15
N TRP A 105 -8.67 8.35 9.61
CA TRP A 105 -7.90 8.92 10.71
C TRP A 105 -7.30 10.27 10.32
N SER A 106 -6.77 10.37 9.11
CA SER A 106 -6.17 11.61 8.59
C SER A 106 -7.20 12.72 8.43
N ALA A 107 -8.39 12.38 7.94
CA ALA A 107 -9.48 13.35 7.82
C ALA A 107 -9.88 13.90 9.19
N TYR A 108 -9.98 13.03 10.19
CA TYR A 108 -10.29 13.41 11.55
C TYR A 108 -9.23 14.32 12.15
N MET A 109 -7.96 14.01 11.92
CA MET A 109 -6.80 14.74 12.46
C MET A 109 -6.33 15.89 11.59
N GLY A 110 -6.96 16.14 10.44
CA GLY A 110 -6.53 17.18 9.52
C GLY A 110 -5.28 16.86 8.72
N LEU A 111 -4.91 15.59 8.58
CA LEU A 111 -3.70 15.16 7.88
C LEU A 111 -3.91 14.78 6.42
N LEU A 112 -5.13 14.87 5.92
CA LEU A 112 -5.48 14.46 4.55
C LEU A 112 -4.64 15.21 3.50
N HIS A 113 -4.44 16.49 3.69
CA HIS A 113 -3.63 17.32 2.80
C HIS A 113 -2.17 16.84 2.72
N PHE A 114 -1.60 16.49 3.87
CA PHE A 114 -0.23 16.01 3.95
C PHE A 114 -0.05 14.69 3.18
N ILE A 115 -1.00 13.77 3.30
CA ILE A 115 -0.96 12.49 2.60
C ILE A 115 -1.07 12.70 1.09
N SER A 116 -1.95 13.58 0.63
CA SER A 116 -2.07 13.94 -0.78
C SER A 116 -0.78 14.53 -1.34
N TYR A 117 -0.13 15.42 -0.58
CA TYR A 117 1.14 16.02 -0.97
C TYR A 117 2.23 14.95 -1.12
N ARG A 118 2.32 14.01 -0.20
CA ARG A 118 3.31 12.93 -0.27
C ARG A 118 3.10 12.09 -1.52
N SER A 119 1.88 11.73 -1.82
CA SER A 119 1.53 10.96 -3.02
C SER A 119 1.97 11.67 -4.29
N SER A 120 1.74 12.98 -4.37
CA SER A 120 2.14 13.81 -5.51
C SER A 120 3.64 13.84 -5.71
N ASN A 121 4.41 13.83 -4.62
CA ASN A 121 5.88 13.87 -4.68
C ASN A 121 6.50 12.59 -5.24
N PHE A 122 5.76 11.49 -5.33
CA PHE A 122 6.24 10.28 -5.98
C PHE A 122 6.17 10.38 -7.51
N GLY A 123 5.55 11.42 -8.06
CA GLY A 123 5.43 11.63 -9.49
C GLY A 123 4.49 10.65 -10.20
N ILE A 124 3.72 9.88 -9.45
CA ILE A 124 2.77 8.89 -9.96
C ILE A 124 1.41 9.19 -9.37
N LEU A 125 0.40 9.25 -10.23
CA LEU A 125 -0.96 9.54 -9.80
C LEU A 125 -1.58 8.28 -9.17
N ARG A 126 -2.10 8.43 -7.98
CA ARG A 126 -2.80 7.34 -7.31
C ARG A 126 -4.21 7.23 -7.87
N ILE A 127 -4.64 6.01 -8.11
CA ILE A 127 -5.84 5.75 -8.91
C ILE A 127 -7.01 5.16 -8.14
N TYR A 128 -6.91 4.97 -6.85
CA TYR A 128 -7.97 4.34 -6.06
C TYR A 128 -8.91 5.32 -5.36
N HIS A 129 -8.69 6.60 -5.49
CA HIS A 129 -9.54 7.61 -4.84
C HIS A 129 -10.70 8.07 -5.70
#